data_c0922f22bb2fc83e131693f865967dc2
#
_entry.id   c0922f22bb2fc83e131693f865967dc2
#
_cell.length_a   1.000
_cell.length_b   1.000
_cell.length_c   1.000
_cell.angle_alpha   90.00
_cell.angle_beta   90.00
_cell.angle_gamma   90.00
#
_symmetry.space_group_name_H-M   'P 1'
#
loop_
_entity.id
_entity.type
_entity.pdbx_description
1 polymer ?
#
loop_
_entity_poly.entity_id
_entity_poly.type
_entity_poly.pdbx_seq_one_letter_code
_entity_poly.pdbx_strand_id
1 'polypeptide(L)'
;KRLVRKCRAAAKPVIVATQMLESMIESSMPTRAEVSDVATAIYEGSDAIMLSAESAAGQFPVLAVETMNNVAIEVESDPTYTEVMEASRRAKRNSVADGIVSAAREIAETTDIKAICCFTQTGTTALLTARERPRVPIIALSSEIETARRLALTWGTNCVLSGNKTRFKEAVVSAVRAALAEGLANETEQVVITAGVPFN
;
A
#
# COMPACT_ATOMS: atom_id res chain seq x y z
N LYS A 1 -3.13 -15.08 10.32
CA LYS A 1 -4.42 -14.93 9.60
C LYS A 1 -5.38 -13.99 10.29
N ARG A 2 -6.02 -14.36 11.40
CA ARG A 2 -7.08 -13.55 12.05
C ARG A 2 -6.62 -12.15 12.47
N LEU A 3 -5.38 -11.99 12.95
CA LEU A 3 -4.85 -10.68 13.39
C LEU A 3 -4.62 -9.74 12.20
N VAL A 4 -4.01 -10.22 11.11
CA VAL A 4 -3.79 -9.43 9.90
C VAL A 4 -5.11 -8.86 9.36
N ARG A 5 -6.13 -9.70 9.21
CA ARG A 5 -7.46 -9.26 8.77
C ARG A 5 -8.11 -8.24 9.72
N LYS A 6 -7.92 -8.39 11.04
CA LYS A 6 -8.43 -7.39 12.01
C LYS A 6 -7.69 -6.07 11.91
N CYS A 7 -6.36 -6.07 11.77
CA CYS A 7 -5.56 -4.86 11.60
C CYS A 7 -5.96 -4.14 10.31
N ARG A 8 -6.03 -4.85 9.19
CA ARG A 8 -6.50 -4.28 7.93
C ARG A 8 -7.91 -3.70 8.05
N ALA A 9 -8.86 -4.44 8.61
CA ALA A 9 -10.23 -3.94 8.81
C ALA A 9 -10.30 -2.66 9.67
N ALA A 10 -9.33 -2.46 10.55
CA ALA A 10 -9.19 -1.28 11.40
C ALA A 10 -8.34 -0.16 10.75
N ALA A 11 -7.87 -0.34 9.51
CA ALA A 11 -6.93 0.53 8.83
C ALA A 11 -5.65 0.79 9.65
N LYS A 12 -5.13 -0.26 10.29
CA LYS A 12 -3.88 -0.24 11.05
C LYS A 12 -2.84 -1.06 10.29
N PRO A 13 -1.69 -0.48 9.92
CA PRO A 13 -0.62 -1.23 9.27
C PRO A 13 -0.21 -2.44 10.09
N VAL A 14 0.06 -3.54 9.43
CA VAL A 14 0.50 -4.80 10.04
C VAL A 14 1.70 -5.35 9.30
N ILE A 15 2.76 -5.63 10.07
CA ILE A 15 3.99 -6.25 9.58
C ILE A 15 3.97 -7.71 9.98
N VAL A 16 4.17 -8.61 9.02
CA VAL A 16 4.44 -10.02 9.31
C VAL A 16 5.94 -10.24 9.30
N ALA A 17 6.44 -10.79 10.40
CA ALA A 17 7.87 -10.86 10.68
C ALA A 17 8.25 -12.24 11.24
N THR A 18 9.55 -12.54 11.17
CA THR A 18 10.23 -13.74 11.67
C THR A 18 9.99 -15.00 10.84
N GLN A 19 11.06 -15.77 10.65
CA GLN A 19 11.05 -17.08 9.96
C GLN A 19 10.45 -17.01 8.54
N MET A 20 10.70 -15.90 7.83
CA MET A 20 10.14 -15.72 6.49
C MET A 20 10.96 -16.47 5.44
N LEU A 21 12.28 -16.29 5.42
CA LEU A 21 13.23 -16.95 4.51
C LEU A 21 14.48 -17.38 5.30
N GLU A 22 14.31 -17.97 6.48
CA GLU A 22 15.38 -18.23 7.46
C GLU A 22 16.52 -19.07 6.88
N SER A 23 16.22 -20.05 6.00
CA SER A 23 17.25 -20.85 5.33
C SER A 23 18.18 -20.00 4.47
N MET A 24 17.75 -18.83 4.00
CA MET A 24 18.58 -17.91 3.21
C MET A 24 19.64 -17.16 4.03
N ILE A 25 19.73 -17.37 5.34
CA ILE A 25 20.88 -16.95 6.13
C ILE A 25 22.15 -17.63 5.59
N GLU A 26 22.08 -18.94 5.25
CA GLU A 26 23.21 -19.76 4.81
C GLU A 26 23.05 -20.32 3.38
N SER A 27 21.85 -20.29 2.81
CA SER A 27 21.54 -20.82 1.47
C SER A 27 21.16 -19.70 0.51
N SER A 28 21.57 -19.81 -0.74
CA SER A 28 21.17 -18.90 -1.82
C SER A 28 19.71 -19.11 -2.27
N MET A 29 19.04 -20.18 -1.82
CA MET A 29 17.66 -20.48 -2.17
C MET A 29 16.84 -20.81 -0.92
N PRO A 30 15.58 -20.31 -0.84
CA PRO A 30 14.69 -20.64 0.26
C PRO A 30 14.11 -22.04 0.10
N THR A 31 13.58 -22.57 1.16
CA THR A 31 12.74 -23.78 1.11
C THR A 31 11.37 -23.43 0.52
N ARG A 32 10.69 -24.47 -0.01
CA ARG A 32 9.32 -24.33 -0.53
C ARG A 32 8.31 -23.91 0.53
N ALA A 33 8.52 -24.30 1.79
CA ALA A 33 7.68 -23.92 2.91
C ALA A 33 7.79 -22.41 3.18
N GLU A 34 8.99 -21.86 3.21
CA GLU A 34 9.23 -20.43 3.43
C GLU A 34 8.63 -19.56 2.32
N VAL A 35 8.78 -19.94 1.07
CA VAL A 35 8.10 -19.25 -0.06
C VAL A 35 6.59 -19.25 0.14
N SER A 36 6.01 -20.38 0.56
CA SER A 36 4.59 -20.50 0.85
C SER A 36 4.15 -19.62 2.03
N ASP A 37 4.99 -19.48 3.05
CA ASP A 37 4.69 -18.64 4.22
C ASP A 37 4.71 -17.15 3.85
N VAL A 38 5.69 -16.70 3.07
CA VAL A 38 5.74 -15.34 2.50
C VAL A 38 4.49 -15.08 1.66
N ALA A 39 4.16 -15.97 0.71
CA ALA A 39 2.97 -15.85 -0.13
C ALA A 39 1.69 -15.77 0.71
N THR A 40 1.57 -16.62 1.74
CA THR A 40 0.42 -16.61 2.64
C THR A 40 0.27 -15.29 3.38
N ALA A 41 1.37 -14.70 3.87
CA ALA A 41 1.34 -13.40 4.55
C ALA A 41 0.78 -12.28 3.64
N ILE A 42 1.13 -12.31 2.36
CA ILE A 42 0.67 -11.36 1.36
C ILE A 42 -0.81 -11.59 1.02
N TYR A 43 -1.21 -12.85 0.74
CA TYR A 43 -2.64 -13.20 0.50
C TYR A 43 -3.55 -12.85 1.67
N GLU A 44 -3.04 -12.80 2.88
CA GLU A 44 -3.80 -12.36 4.04
C GLU A 44 -3.95 -10.84 4.16
N GLY A 45 -3.22 -10.09 3.34
CA GLY A 45 -3.27 -8.65 3.25
C GLY A 45 -2.43 -7.95 4.32
N SER A 46 -1.22 -8.46 4.62
CA SER A 46 -0.23 -7.69 5.38
C SER A 46 0.15 -6.41 4.64
N ASP A 47 0.56 -5.39 5.38
CA ASP A 47 1.04 -4.14 4.80
C ASP A 47 2.54 -4.21 4.48
N ALA A 48 3.28 -4.95 5.27
CA ALA A 48 4.69 -5.23 5.06
C ALA A 48 5.06 -6.63 5.55
N ILE A 49 6.13 -7.17 4.99
CA ILE A 49 6.80 -8.39 5.42
C ILE A 49 8.23 -8.05 5.78
N MET A 50 8.81 -8.69 6.77
CA MET A 50 10.09 -8.31 7.33
C MET A 50 11.08 -9.49 7.32
N LEU A 51 12.27 -9.25 6.81
CA LEU A 51 13.45 -10.08 7.02
C LEU A 51 14.17 -9.65 8.30
N SER A 52 14.90 -10.54 8.91
CA SER A 52 15.69 -10.32 10.13
C SER A 52 17.16 -10.67 9.87
N ALA A 53 17.61 -11.83 10.33
CA ALA A 53 18.98 -12.28 10.14
C ALA A 53 19.33 -12.51 8.67
N GLU A 54 18.38 -12.87 7.84
CA GLU A 54 18.53 -13.11 6.41
C GLU A 54 19.17 -11.90 5.69
N SER A 55 18.78 -10.69 6.07
CA SER A 55 19.33 -9.45 5.51
C SER A 55 20.36 -8.77 6.42
N ALA A 56 20.33 -9.01 7.75
CA ALA A 56 21.20 -8.33 8.70
C ALA A 56 22.56 -9.04 8.91
N ALA A 57 22.61 -10.37 8.81
CA ALA A 57 23.80 -11.18 9.09
C ALA A 57 23.96 -12.37 8.13
N GLY A 58 23.04 -12.61 7.22
CA GLY A 58 23.07 -13.72 6.27
C GLY A 58 24.14 -13.55 5.21
N GLN A 59 24.47 -14.65 4.54
CA GLN A 59 25.44 -14.67 3.44
C GLN A 59 24.85 -14.12 2.12
N PHE A 60 23.52 -14.08 1.97
CA PHE A 60 22.83 -13.72 0.72
C PHE A 60 21.79 -12.60 0.95
N PRO A 61 22.12 -11.46 1.58
CA PRO A 61 21.14 -10.45 2.00
C PRO A 61 20.36 -9.83 0.85
N VAL A 62 21.02 -9.53 -0.26
CA VAL A 62 20.35 -8.95 -1.46
C VAL A 62 19.40 -9.96 -2.08
N LEU A 63 19.86 -11.21 -2.23
CA LEU A 63 19.06 -12.27 -2.83
C LEU A 63 17.82 -12.62 -1.98
N ALA A 64 17.92 -12.54 -0.66
CA ALA A 64 16.78 -12.72 0.24
C ALA A 64 15.71 -11.64 0.03
N VAL A 65 16.12 -10.38 -0.10
CA VAL A 65 15.19 -9.27 -0.41
C VAL A 65 14.56 -9.43 -1.80
N GLU A 66 15.37 -9.75 -2.81
CA GLU A 66 14.88 -10.01 -4.18
C GLU A 66 13.88 -11.17 -4.22
N THR A 67 14.19 -12.26 -3.54
CA THR A 67 13.29 -13.42 -3.45
C THR A 67 11.96 -13.04 -2.80
N MET A 68 11.99 -12.33 -1.68
CA MET A 68 10.79 -11.86 -1.00
C MET A 68 9.96 -10.93 -1.89
N ASN A 69 10.62 -10.01 -2.59
CA ASN A 69 9.98 -9.10 -3.53
C ASN A 69 9.33 -9.84 -4.71
N ASN A 70 10.04 -10.82 -5.28
CA ASN A 70 9.51 -11.61 -6.40
C ASN A 70 8.27 -12.41 -5.98
N VAL A 71 8.27 -13.01 -4.79
CA VAL A 71 7.08 -13.68 -4.25
C VAL A 71 5.92 -12.70 -4.06
N ALA A 72 6.20 -11.46 -3.62
CA ALA A 72 5.17 -10.44 -3.46
C ALA A 72 4.56 -10.05 -4.81
N ILE A 73 5.38 -9.81 -5.82
CA ILE A 73 4.92 -9.46 -7.18
C ILE A 73 4.06 -10.57 -7.77
N GLU A 74 4.51 -11.83 -7.67
CA GLU A 74 3.75 -12.98 -8.18
C GLU A 74 2.38 -13.10 -7.51
N VAL A 75 2.33 -12.99 -6.18
CA VAL A 75 1.07 -13.08 -5.42
C VAL A 75 0.14 -11.93 -5.76
N GLU A 76 0.63 -10.69 -5.81
CA GLU A 76 -0.21 -9.51 -6.10
C GLU A 76 -0.67 -9.47 -7.57
N SER A 77 0.03 -10.16 -8.47
CA SER A 77 -0.35 -10.32 -9.87
C SER A 77 -1.37 -11.44 -10.11
N ASP A 78 -1.55 -12.33 -9.14
CA ASP A 78 -2.50 -13.44 -9.24
C ASP A 78 -3.95 -12.93 -9.11
N PRO A 79 -4.85 -13.23 -10.03
CA PRO A 79 -6.28 -12.91 -9.90
C PRO A 79 -6.91 -13.33 -8.57
N THR A 80 -6.46 -14.45 -8.00
CA THR A 80 -6.91 -14.96 -6.71
C THR A 80 -6.64 -13.96 -5.57
N TYR A 81 -5.56 -13.18 -5.65
CA TYR A 81 -5.29 -12.13 -4.65
C TYR A 81 -6.42 -11.11 -4.59
N THR A 82 -6.85 -10.62 -5.75
CA THR A 82 -7.96 -9.66 -5.84
C THR A 82 -9.25 -10.26 -5.30
N GLU A 83 -9.57 -11.51 -5.63
CA GLU A 83 -10.75 -12.22 -5.11
C GLU A 83 -10.72 -12.36 -3.58
N VAL A 84 -9.57 -12.73 -3.00
CA VAL A 84 -9.38 -12.85 -1.54
C VAL A 84 -9.53 -11.49 -0.87
N MET A 85 -8.96 -10.43 -1.46
CA MET A 85 -9.08 -9.08 -0.94
C MET A 85 -10.53 -8.61 -0.97
N GLU A 86 -11.27 -8.86 -2.05
CA GLU A 86 -12.68 -8.52 -2.20
C GLU A 86 -13.54 -9.28 -1.19
N ALA A 87 -13.41 -10.59 -1.09
CA ALA A 87 -14.16 -11.43 -0.15
C ALA A 87 -13.96 -11.03 1.33
N SER A 88 -12.83 -10.41 1.63
CA SER A 88 -12.49 -9.96 2.98
C SER A 88 -12.82 -8.49 3.27
N ARG A 89 -13.43 -7.78 2.31
CA ARG A 89 -13.85 -6.38 2.49
C ARG A 89 -14.95 -6.23 3.54
N ARG A 90 -14.93 -5.10 4.19
CA ARG A 90 -15.96 -4.74 5.17
C ARG A 90 -17.27 -4.39 4.47
N ALA A 91 -18.34 -5.11 4.77
CA ALA A 91 -19.68 -4.84 4.21
C ALA A 91 -20.30 -3.53 4.73
N LYS A 92 -19.92 -3.06 5.93
CA LYS A 92 -20.46 -1.84 6.54
C LYS A 92 -19.43 -0.72 6.52
N ARG A 93 -19.83 0.40 5.95
CA ARG A 93 -19.11 1.68 5.98
C ARG A 93 -19.74 2.57 7.05
N ASN A 94 -18.91 3.04 7.97
CA ASN A 94 -19.40 3.74 9.16
C ASN A 94 -19.21 5.26 9.08
N SER A 95 -18.54 5.76 8.03
CA SER A 95 -18.26 7.19 7.87
C SER A 95 -18.31 7.64 6.41
N VAL A 96 -18.41 8.94 6.19
CA VAL A 96 -18.30 9.55 4.87
C VAL A 96 -16.93 9.25 4.25
N ALA A 97 -15.86 9.28 5.04
CA ALA A 97 -14.52 8.93 4.58
C ALA A 97 -14.44 7.50 4.06
N ASP A 98 -15.06 6.52 4.73
CA ASP A 98 -15.16 5.14 4.26
C ASP A 98 -15.89 5.07 2.90
N GLY A 99 -16.95 5.86 2.73
CA GLY A 99 -17.69 5.95 1.47
C GLY A 99 -16.84 6.49 0.32
N ILE A 100 -16.09 7.56 0.59
CA ILE A 100 -15.22 8.23 -0.41
C ILE A 100 -14.09 7.30 -0.87
N VAL A 101 -13.34 6.69 0.06
CA VAL A 101 -12.23 5.81 -0.32
C VAL A 101 -12.71 4.56 -1.06
N SER A 102 -13.88 4.08 -0.70
CA SER A 102 -14.49 2.96 -1.41
C SER A 102 -14.94 3.34 -2.83
N ALA A 103 -15.48 4.54 -3.03
CA ALA A 103 -15.79 5.04 -4.36
C ALA A 103 -14.52 5.24 -5.20
N ALA A 104 -13.45 5.78 -4.61
CA ALA A 104 -12.16 5.92 -5.28
C ALA A 104 -11.61 4.57 -5.73
N ARG A 105 -11.71 3.53 -4.89
CA ARG A 105 -11.35 2.16 -5.29
C ARG A 105 -12.23 1.66 -6.42
N GLU A 106 -13.55 1.80 -6.32
CA GLU A 106 -14.45 1.35 -7.37
C GLU A 106 -14.13 1.97 -8.73
N ILE A 107 -13.80 3.26 -8.75
CA ILE A 107 -13.32 3.94 -9.95
C ILE A 107 -12.03 3.28 -10.45
N ALA A 108 -11.09 2.95 -9.57
CA ALA A 108 -9.84 2.29 -9.94
C ALA A 108 -10.06 0.89 -10.54
N GLU A 109 -11.06 0.14 -10.06
CA GLU A 109 -11.36 -1.20 -10.57
C GLU A 109 -12.09 -1.18 -11.94
N THR A 110 -12.85 -0.11 -12.20
CA THR A 110 -13.76 -0.05 -13.36
C THR A 110 -13.29 0.87 -14.48
N THR A 111 -12.26 1.68 -14.25
CA THR A 111 -11.71 2.64 -15.21
C THR A 111 -10.20 2.52 -15.34
N ASP A 112 -9.59 3.15 -16.34
CA ASP A 112 -8.14 3.10 -16.59
C ASP A 112 -7.39 4.24 -15.88
N ILE A 113 -7.71 4.53 -14.61
CA ILE A 113 -6.90 5.45 -13.82
C ILE A 113 -5.58 4.80 -13.41
N LYS A 114 -4.54 5.61 -13.20
CA LYS A 114 -3.19 5.13 -12.91
C LYS A 114 -2.80 5.24 -11.44
N ALA A 115 -3.44 6.13 -10.69
CA ALA A 115 -3.17 6.30 -9.25
C ALA A 115 -4.35 6.90 -8.50
N ILE A 116 -4.39 6.71 -7.19
CA ILE A 116 -5.28 7.43 -6.27
C ILE A 116 -4.43 8.38 -5.44
N CYS A 117 -4.62 9.68 -5.61
CA CYS A 117 -3.94 10.74 -4.86
C CYS A 117 -4.77 11.12 -3.62
N CYS A 118 -4.20 10.97 -2.45
CA CYS A 118 -4.86 11.28 -1.18
C CYS A 118 -4.19 12.45 -0.48
N PHE A 119 -4.89 13.58 -0.31
CA PHE A 119 -4.43 14.61 0.61
C PHE A 119 -4.76 14.20 2.04
N THR A 120 -3.75 14.20 2.90
CA THR A 120 -3.90 13.76 4.27
C THR A 120 -2.93 14.47 5.21
N GLN A 121 -3.43 15.04 6.29
CA GLN A 121 -2.62 15.66 7.33
C GLN A 121 -2.18 14.63 8.37
N THR A 122 -3.10 13.77 8.80
CA THR A 122 -2.88 12.76 9.85
C THR A 122 -2.58 11.35 9.31
N GLY A 123 -2.64 11.14 7.99
CA GLY A 123 -2.51 9.84 7.36
C GLY A 123 -3.81 9.04 7.23
N THR A 124 -4.90 9.48 7.84
CA THR A 124 -6.14 8.69 7.92
C THR A 124 -6.70 8.33 6.55
N THR A 125 -6.78 9.28 5.60
CA THR A 125 -7.31 9.02 4.26
C THR A 125 -6.47 7.96 3.52
N ALA A 126 -5.13 8.06 3.59
CA ALA A 126 -4.24 7.09 2.97
C ALA A 126 -4.39 5.69 3.58
N LEU A 127 -4.44 5.59 4.91
CA LEU A 127 -4.68 4.32 5.61
C LEU A 127 -6.02 3.67 5.24
N LEU A 128 -7.07 4.47 5.13
CA LEU A 128 -8.38 3.98 4.72
C LEU A 128 -8.38 3.54 3.25
N THR A 129 -7.68 4.25 2.37
CA THR A 129 -7.53 3.87 0.97
C THR A 129 -6.72 2.57 0.83
N ALA A 130 -5.59 2.47 1.55
CA ALA A 130 -4.76 1.26 1.55
C ALA A 130 -5.51 0.02 2.09
N ARG A 131 -6.38 0.20 3.08
CA ARG A 131 -7.28 -0.86 3.57
C ARG A 131 -8.14 -1.47 2.47
N GLU A 132 -8.58 -0.66 1.52
CA GLU A 132 -9.42 -1.12 0.41
C GLU A 132 -8.63 -1.91 -0.65
N ARG A 133 -7.30 -1.90 -0.62
CA ARG A 133 -6.42 -2.60 -1.59
C ARG A 133 -6.80 -2.31 -3.05
N PRO A 134 -6.76 -1.04 -3.50
CA PRO A 134 -7.00 -0.73 -4.90
C PRO A 134 -5.93 -1.36 -5.80
N ARG A 135 -6.27 -1.67 -7.05
CA ARG A 135 -5.32 -2.21 -8.03
C ARG A 135 -4.27 -1.21 -8.53
N VAL A 136 -4.43 0.06 -8.20
CA VAL A 136 -3.51 1.14 -8.57
C VAL A 136 -2.78 1.68 -7.33
N PRO A 137 -1.56 2.22 -7.49
CA PRO A 137 -0.82 2.80 -6.38
C PRO A 137 -1.53 4.00 -5.75
N ILE A 138 -1.21 4.22 -4.48
CA ILE A 138 -1.73 5.33 -3.69
C ILE A 138 -0.61 6.36 -3.53
N ILE A 139 -0.87 7.61 -3.86
CA ILE A 139 0.02 8.73 -3.60
C ILE A 139 -0.56 9.53 -2.42
N ALA A 140 0.10 9.43 -1.27
CA ALA A 140 -0.29 10.20 -0.10
C ALA A 140 0.47 11.54 -0.08
N LEU A 141 -0.26 12.64 -0.25
CA LEU A 141 0.32 13.98 -0.16
C LEU A 141 0.09 14.53 1.25
N SER A 142 1.16 14.80 1.97
CA SER A 142 1.10 15.35 3.32
C SER A 142 2.07 16.53 3.48
N SER A 143 1.68 17.52 4.28
CA SER A 143 2.58 18.59 4.73
C SER A 143 3.45 18.15 5.92
N GLU A 144 3.03 17.08 6.61
CA GLU A 144 3.62 16.62 7.86
C GLU A 144 4.62 15.48 7.60
N ILE A 145 5.91 15.72 7.87
CA ILE A 145 6.97 14.75 7.66
C ILE A 145 6.78 13.48 8.52
N GLU A 146 6.27 13.65 9.74
CA GLU A 146 5.99 12.52 10.65
C GLU A 146 4.88 11.62 10.10
N THR A 147 3.89 12.21 9.44
CA THR A 147 2.83 11.45 8.76
C THR A 147 3.40 10.70 7.56
N ALA A 148 4.23 11.35 6.74
CA ALA A 148 4.86 10.71 5.59
C ALA A 148 5.73 9.51 6.01
N ARG A 149 6.56 9.67 7.05
CA ARG A 149 7.39 8.59 7.61
C ARG A 149 6.56 7.43 8.11
N ARG A 150 5.48 7.71 8.83
CA ARG A 150 4.58 6.67 9.37
C ARG A 150 3.85 5.90 8.27
N LEU A 151 3.48 6.56 7.19
CA LEU A 151 2.82 5.94 6.04
C LEU A 151 3.75 5.10 5.16
N ALA A 152 5.07 5.19 5.32
CA ALA A 152 6.04 4.39 4.57
C ALA A 152 5.89 2.87 4.76
N LEU A 153 5.24 2.43 5.84
CA LEU A 153 4.92 1.03 6.11
C LEU A 153 3.51 0.63 5.66
N THR A 154 2.80 1.51 4.99
CA THR A 154 1.43 1.26 4.53
C THR A 154 1.44 0.67 3.13
N TRP A 155 0.73 -0.41 2.93
CA TRP A 155 0.64 -1.10 1.64
C TRP A 155 0.30 -0.16 0.49
N GLY A 156 1.02 -0.31 -0.62
CA GLY A 156 0.76 0.37 -1.89
C GLY A 156 0.82 1.90 -1.84
N THR A 157 1.45 2.49 -0.80
CA THR A 157 1.42 3.92 -0.56
C THR A 157 2.80 4.55 -0.78
N ASN A 158 2.88 5.45 -1.75
CA ASN A 158 4.00 6.37 -1.94
C ASN A 158 3.68 7.71 -1.27
N CYS A 159 4.55 8.17 -0.37
CA CYS A 159 4.35 9.43 0.34
C CYS A 159 5.16 10.56 -0.28
N VAL A 160 4.46 11.64 -0.63
CA VAL A 160 5.07 12.87 -1.16
C VAL A 160 4.85 14.02 -0.18
N LEU A 161 5.93 14.66 0.22
CA LEU A 161 5.82 15.89 1.01
C LEU A 161 5.32 17.03 0.13
N SER A 162 4.18 17.58 0.49
CA SER A 162 3.51 18.65 -0.21
C SER A 162 3.19 19.76 0.78
N GLY A 163 3.63 21.00 0.51
CA GLY A 163 3.27 22.13 1.37
C GLY A 163 1.75 22.27 1.52
N ASN A 164 1.31 22.95 2.58
CA ASN A 164 -0.11 23.22 2.84
C ASN A 164 -0.76 23.87 1.62
N LYS A 165 -1.90 23.35 1.20
CA LYS A 165 -2.68 23.88 0.08
C LYS A 165 -3.95 24.51 0.65
N THR A 166 -4.18 25.76 0.30
CA THR A 166 -5.37 26.51 0.72
C THR A 166 -6.44 26.55 -0.36
N ARG A 167 -6.07 26.21 -1.60
CA ARG A 167 -6.97 26.26 -2.76
C ARG A 167 -7.05 24.92 -3.48
N PHE A 168 -8.25 24.55 -3.87
CA PHE A 168 -8.51 23.29 -4.61
C PHE A 168 -7.62 23.15 -5.86
N LYS A 169 -7.48 24.21 -6.67
CA LYS A 169 -6.64 24.19 -7.87
C LYS A 169 -5.16 23.87 -7.57
N GLU A 170 -4.63 24.39 -6.47
CA GLU A 170 -3.25 24.11 -6.04
C GLU A 170 -3.08 22.65 -5.63
N ALA A 171 -4.09 22.09 -4.96
CA ALA A 171 -4.10 20.68 -4.59
C ALA A 171 -4.11 19.78 -5.85
N VAL A 172 -4.98 20.06 -6.81
CA VAL A 172 -5.03 19.31 -8.08
C VAL A 172 -3.67 19.35 -8.80
N VAL A 173 -3.07 20.52 -8.96
CA VAL A 173 -1.76 20.67 -9.61
C VAL A 173 -0.67 19.91 -8.84
N SER A 174 -0.70 19.95 -7.50
CA SER A 174 0.25 19.18 -6.68
C SER A 174 0.10 17.67 -6.84
N ALA A 175 -1.13 17.16 -6.89
CA ALA A 175 -1.40 15.74 -7.09
C ALA A 175 -0.91 15.26 -8.45
N VAL A 176 -1.21 16.01 -9.52
CA VAL A 176 -0.75 15.67 -10.87
C VAL A 176 0.78 15.69 -10.95
N ARG A 177 1.44 16.73 -10.40
CA ARG A 177 2.91 16.79 -10.35
C ARG A 177 3.53 15.63 -9.59
N ALA A 178 2.92 15.23 -8.47
CA ALA A 178 3.39 14.07 -7.71
C ALA A 178 3.27 12.78 -8.53
N ALA A 179 2.14 12.55 -9.19
CA ALA A 179 1.93 11.36 -10.03
C ALA A 179 2.94 11.28 -11.18
N LEU A 180 3.24 12.43 -11.84
CA LEU A 180 4.24 12.51 -12.90
C LEU A 180 5.66 12.29 -12.36
N ALA A 181 6.02 12.92 -11.24
CA ALA A 181 7.35 12.82 -10.65
C ALA A 181 7.69 11.42 -10.13
N GLU A 182 6.69 10.72 -9.59
CA GLU A 182 6.81 9.32 -9.15
C GLU A 182 6.76 8.31 -10.33
N GLY A 183 6.55 8.79 -11.56
CA GLY A 183 6.45 7.91 -12.74
C GLY A 183 5.20 7.01 -12.76
N LEU A 184 4.18 7.36 -11.99
CA LEU A 184 2.95 6.57 -11.84
C LEU A 184 1.84 6.95 -12.82
N ALA A 185 1.98 8.09 -13.51
CA ALA A 185 1.10 8.51 -14.59
C ALA A 185 1.87 9.39 -15.58
N ASN A 186 1.36 9.53 -16.80
CA ASN A 186 1.82 10.49 -17.79
C ASN A 186 0.78 11.60 -18.03
N GLU A 187 1.11 12.60 -18.87
CA GLU A 187 0.27 13.78 -19.11
C GLU A 187 -1.11 13.47 -19.72
N THR A 188 -1.29 12.31 -20.34
CA THR A 188 -2.53 11.90 -20.99
C THR A 188 -3.37 10.96 -20.13
N GLU A 189 -2.86 10.54 -18.99
CA GLU A 189 -3.51 9.56 -18.10
C GLU A 189 -4.28 10.24 -16.97
N GLN A 190 -5.20 9.49 -16.39
CA GLN A 190 -6.10 9.98 -15.36
C GLN A 190 -5.70 9.47 -13.98
N VAL A 191 -5.93 10.30 -12.96
CA VAL A 191 -5.78 9.94 -11.55
C VAL A 191 -7.03 10.36 -10.78
N VAL A 192 -7.36 9.64 -9.73
CA VAL A 192 -8.39 10.06 -8.77
C VAL A 192 -7.75 10.87 -7.67
N ILE A 193 -8.36 12.00 -7.30
CA ILE A 193 -7.88 12.84 -6.20
C ILE A 193 -8.93 12.86 -5.10
N THR A 194 -8.54 12.51 -3.89
CA THR A 194 -9.36 12.61 -2.69
C THR A 194 -8.77 13.62 -1.72
N ALA A 195 -9.62 14.54 -1.23
CA ALA A 195 -9.21 15.57 -0.29
C ALA A 195 -10.33 15.92 0.67
N GLY A 196 -9.99 16.23 1.90
CA GLY A 196 -10.91 16.87 2.85
C GLY A 196 -11.03 18.36 2.55
N VAL A 197 -12.24 18.91 2.62
CA VAL A 197 -12.47 20.36 2.52
C VAL A 197 -13.13 20.86 3.81
N PRO A 198 -12.82 22.07 4.30
CA PRO A 198 -11.85 23.03 3.72
C PRO A 198 -10.40 22.51 3.82
N PHE A 199 -9.56 22.98 2.90
CA PHE A 199 -8.11 22.77 3.01
C PHE A 199 -7.59 23.69 4.12
N ASN A 200 -7.33 23.16 5.29
CA ASN A 200 -6.77 23.89 6.45
C ASN A 200 -5.29 23.55 6.60
#